data_ecc3a6549d0574fc0c795614ef5db457
#
_entry.id   ecc3a6549d0574fc0c795614ef5db457
#
_cell.length_a   1.000
_cell.length_b   1.000
_cell.length_c   1.000
_cell.angle_alpha   90.00
_cell.angle_beta   90.00
_cell.angle_gamma   90.00
#
_symmetry.space_group_name_H-M   'P 1'
#
loop_
_entity.id
_entity.type
_entity.pdbx_description
1 polymer ?
#
loop_
_entity_poly.entity_id
_entity_poly.type
_entity_poly.pdbx_seq_one_letter_code
_entity_poly.pdbx_strand_id
1 'polypeptide(L)'
;MLATAKKALMPLLLSATVTTVAGAQQKAKECEIDEGKPGEVGRAMLALQVAQSAPKPEDAQKQLRSAIASLEKADKSKNPVGQSFVLGKTLVMWMSQPNVPNLTTRGTLGFTQNPQQQVDLVYAIDSAFTTVEKAMPECASQTSAWRAQKGWVTMINDAISQLNADHPDSAELLAKRSLVLNAGSPYAYMVLGNLAQKKSQPRQAIDYFKQTVEKSGTDTTYADLKRQTMLAAANLAASAAENATGAEKAALLADAKWGYETLSQDPKAGTYADQARSGLATLASANGDTAAVKATYSQQLANPASYSFQQLLNSGVTAARAKQVSDATTLFEAAYKKNAYHRDVLYNLAIMYLNGDKYSQAVPVVRQLVAVDPSNGENYRLFTIAYANEQKGFNEKIKGYNALAKKAKLPKSIKAYEDSARTFFDSAKAVADSALKYNNIAEGFPVQVTFNEFMTQEDKATLGGSVKNTSDQTQTYTVKVDFLDASGKTINSQTATVGPVSAGQSGRFSVTGAGAGIAAFRYAPLVDLATIKPKS
;
A
#
# COMPACT_ATOMS: atom_id res chain seq x y z
N MET A 1 31.50 46.72 32.16
CA MET A 1 32.77 47.38 31.69
C MET A 1 33.14 46.68 30.40
N LEU A 2 32.91 47.40 29.31
CA LEU A 2 33.86 47.78 28.25
C LEU A 2 34.45 46.59 27.46
N ALA A 3 34.47 46.52 26.17
CA ALA A 3 34.05 47.36 25.04
C ALA A 3 34.35 46.59 23.75
N THR A 4 33.42 46.69 22.81
CA THR A 4 33.57 46.77 21.35
C THR A 4 34.93 46.47 20.69
N ALA A 5 34.91 45.57 19.70
CA ALA A 5 35.63 45.79 18.43
C ALA A 5 34.91 45.15 17.25
N LYS A 6 34.21 45.97 16.47
CA LYS A 6 33.79 45.69 15.08
C LYS A 6 35.06 45.58 14.22
N LYS A 7 35.21 44.48 13.47
CA LYS A 7 35.98 44.44 12.23
C LYS A 7 35.08 44.07 11.07
N ALA A 8 34.82 45.04 10.25
CA ALA A 8 34.22 44.92 8.93
C ALA A 8 35.20 44.15 8.03
N LEU A 9 34.74 43.07 7.42
CA LEU A 9 35.37 42.46 6.25
C LEU A 9 34.50 42.78 5.03
N MET A 10 35.06 43.58 4.16
CA MET A 10 34.59 43.94 2.83
C MET A 10 34.51 42.67 1.95
N PRO A 11 33.45 42.41 1.18
CA PRO A 11 33.50 41.36 0.20
C PRO A 11 34.26 41.81 -1.03
N LEU A 12 35.29 41.06 -1.40
CA LEU A 12 35.93 41.12 -2.71
C LEU A 12 34.91 40.72 -3.78
N LEU A 13 34.48 41.67 -4.57
CA LEU A 13 33.80 41.45 -5.85
C LEU A 13 34.81 40.86 -6.84
N LEU A 14 34.83 39.55 -7.00
CA LEU A 14 35.37 38.90 -8.20
C LEU A 14 34.36 39.10 -9.31
N SER A 15 34.63 40.07 -10.22
CA SER A 15 33.97 40.18 -11.51
C SER A 15 34.39 39.01 -12.39
N ALA A 16 33.60 37.93 -12.35
CA ALA A 16 33.66 36.90 -13.37
C ALA A 16 32.99 37.46 -14.61
N THR A 17 33.78 37.82 -15.60
CA THR A 17 33.33 38.07 -16.96
C THR A 17 32.72 36.76 -17.50
N VAL A 18 31.41 36.66 -17.44
CA VAL A 18 30.66 35.63 -18.15
C VAL A 18 30.72 36.02 -19.65
N THR A 19 31.63 35.39 -20.38
CA THR A 19 31.55 35.33 -21.83
C THR A 19 30.28 34.57 -22.17
N THR A 20 29.21 35.31 -22.48
CA THR A 20 28.02 34.76 -23.14
C THR A 20 28.44 34.24 -24.50
N VAL A 21 28.69 32.93 -24.57
CA VAL A 21 28.62 32.22 -25.85
C VAL A 21 27.15 32.30 -26.23
N ALA A 22 26.85 33.19 -27.17
CA ALA A 22 25.58 33.22 -27.88
C ALA A 22 25.49 31.93 -28.72
N GLY A 23 25.13 30.81 -28.03
CA GLY A 23 24.59 29.64 -28.69
C GLY A 23 23.26 30.09 -29.28
N ALA A 24 23.20 30.20 -30.62
CA ALA A 24 21.94 30.33 -31.32
C ALA A 24 21.02 29.20 -30.83
N GLN A 25 20.08 29.53 -29.95
CA GLN A 25 18.93 28.65 -29.69
C GLN A 25 18.22 28.56 -31.07
N GLN A 26 18.47 27.45 -31.78
CA GLN A 26 17.64 27.06 -32.91
C GLN A 26 16.21 27.02 -32.37
N LYS A 27 15.37 27.97 -32.80
CA LYS A 27 13.93 27.94 -32.51
C LYS A 27 13.46 26.54 -32.86
N ALA A 28 12.88 25.84 -31.90
CA ALA A 28 12.30 24.52 -32.13
C ALA A 28 11.35 24.67 -33.32
N LYS A 29 11.54 23.86 -34.36
CA LYS A 29 10.72 23.87 -35.55
C LYS A 29 9.29 23.56 -35.15
N GLU A 30 8.35 24.45 -35.46
CA GLU A 30 6.94 24.22 -35.20
C GLU A 30 6.40 23.12 -36.12
N CYS A 31 5.50 22.29 -35.61
CA CYS A 31 4.86 21.24 -36.39
C CYS A 31 3.79 21.85 -37.30
N GLU A 32 4.03 21.84 -38.60
CA GLU A 32 3.09 22.32 -39.63
C GLU A 32 2.84 21.22 -40.67
N ILE A 33 1.77 20.42 -40.46
CA ILE A 33 1.35 19.37 -41.41
C ILE A 33 0.29 19.95 -42.34
N ASP A 34 0.55 19.94 -43.67
CA ASP A 34 -0.46 20.33 -44.66
C ASP A 34 -1.53 19.22 -44.80
N GLU A 35 -2.68 19.45 -44.17
CA GLU A 35 -3.85 18.56 -44.21
C GLU A 35 -4.83 18.93 -45.36
N GLY A 36 -4.53 19.90 -46.17
CA GLY A 36 -5.43 20.43 -47.19
C GLY A 36 -5.07 20.09 -48.64
N LYS A 37 -3.80 19.75 -48.91
CA LYS A 37 -3.29 19.51 -50.26
C LYS A 37 -2.67 18.12 -50.41
N PRO A 38 -2.81 17.44 -51.54
CA PRO A 38 -3.72 17.81 -52.69
C PRO A 38 -5.19 17.78 -52.25
N GLY A 39 -6.10 18.24 -53.14
CA GLY A 39 -7.52 18.40 -52.84
C GLY A 39 -8.21 17.13 -52.29
N GLU A 40 -7.68 15.94 -52.59
CA GLU A 40 -8.14 14.67 -52.06
C GLU A 40 -7.90 14.57 -50.55
N VAL A 41 -6.75 15.07 -50.06
CA VAL A 41 -6.43 15.11 -48.62
C VAL A 41 -7.36 16.08 -47.91
N GLY A 42 -7.60 17.27 -48.52
CA GLY A 42 -8.54 18.25 -47.98
C GLY A 42 -9.99 17.70 -47.91
N ARG A 43 -10.42 16.95 -48.95
CA ARG A 43 -11.73 16.25 -48.91
C ARG A 43 -11.81 15.21 -47.81
N ALA A 44 -10.74 14.44 -47.60
CA ALA A 44 -10.66 13.47 -46.51
C ALA A 44 -10.72 14.16 -45.16
N MET A 45 -10.01 15.27 -44.98
CA MET A 45 -10.04 16.05 -43.75
C MET A 45 -11.44 16.62 -43.46
N LEU A 46 -12.13 17.12 -44.47
CA LEU A 46 -13.51 17.59 -44.32
C LEU A 46 -14.46 16.46 -43.91
N ALA A 47 -14.34 15.29 -44.56
CA ALA A 47 -15.13 14.11 -44.16
C ALA A 47 -14.84 13.67 -42.74
N LEU A 48 -13.57 13.75 -42.31
CA LEU A 48 -13.18 13.46 -40.94
C LEU A 48 -13.83 14.43 -39.93
N GLN A 49 -13.85 15.71 -40.20
CA GLN A 49 -14.52 16.73 -39.39
C GLN A 49 -16.03 16.46 -39.26
N VAL A 50 -16.68 16.11 -40.38
CA VAL A 50 -18.11 15.72 -40.35
C VAL A 50 -18.32 14.46 -39.53
N ALA A 51 -17.42 13.48 -39.61
CA ALA A 51 -17.50 12.26 -38.80
C ALA A 51 -17.39 12.57 -37.31
N GLN A 52 -16.60 13.56 -36.90
CA GLN A 52 -16.46 13.97 -35.49
C GLN A 52 -17.76 14.51 -34.88
N SER A 53 -18.56 15.20 -35.70
CA SER A 53 -19.83 15.80 -35.29
C SER A 53 -21.05 14.93 -35.59
N ALA A 54 -20.87 13.75 -36.15
CA ALA A 54 -21.95 12.86 -36.53
C ALA A 54 -22.72 12.35 -35.29
N PRO A 55 -24.07 12.46 -35.26
CA PRO A 55 -24.86 12.07 -34.09
C PRO A 55 -25.00 10.56 -33.93
N LYS A 56 -24.78 9.78 -35.00
CA LYS A 56 -24.88 8.33 -35.00
C LYS A 56 -23.59 7.68 -35.49
N PRO A 57 -23.22 6.53 -34.91
CA PRO A 57 -22.02 5.77 -35.33
C PRO A 57 -22.01 5.41 -36.83
N GLU A 58 -23.18 5.06 -37.40
CA GLU A 58 -23.32 4.69 -38.80
C GLU A 58 -22.98 5.87 -39.72
N ASP A 59 -23.41 7.09 -39.36
CA ASP A 59 -23.11 8.31 -40.10
C ASP A 59 -21.64 8.63 -40.01
N ALA A 60 -21.04 8.51 -38.80
CA ALA A 60 -19.60 8.67 -38.61
C ALA A 60 -18.81 7.67 -39.49
N GLN A 61 -19.16 6.40 -39.46
CA GLN A 61 -18.50 5.35 -40.26
C GLN A 61 -18.63 5.62 -41.76
N LYS A 62 -19.78 6.14 -42.24
CA LYS A 62 -19.97 6.51 -43.63
C LYS A 62 -18.99 7.62 -44.04
N GLN A 63 -18.83 8.63 -43.21
CA GLN A 63 -17.88 9.73 -43.47
C GLN A 63 -16.42 9.26 -43.42
N LEU A 64 -16.08 8.38 -42.46
CA LEU A 64 -14.74 7.80 -42.35
C LEU A 64 -14.38 6.97 -43.60
N ARG A 65 -15.34 6.18 -44.16
CA ARG A 65 -15.14 5.49 -45.45
C ARG A 65 -14.89 6.49 -46.60
N SER A 66 -15.65 7.59 -46.65
CA SER A 66 -15.45 8.63 -47.64
C SER A 66 -14.06 9.27 -47.52
N ALA A 67 -13.59 9.52 -46.30
CA ALA A 67 -12.24 10.02 -46.06
C ALA A 67 -11.17 9.06 -46.61
N ILE A 68 -11.27 7.77 -46.29
CA ILE A 68 -10.34 6.72 -46.77
C ILE A 68 -10.36 6.61 -48.30
N ALA A 69 -11.56 6.58 -48.91
CA ALA A 69 -11.69 6.54 -50.37
C ALA A 69 -11.09 7.77 -51.05
N SER A 70 -11.14 8.95 -50.44
CA SER A 70 -10.48 10.15 -50.91
C SER A 70 -8.96 10.05 -50.81
N LEU A 71 -8.42 9.57 -49.68
CA LEU A 71 -6.98 9.37 -49.51
C LEU A 71 -6.41 8.29 -50.46
N GLU A 72 -7.19 7.25 -50.78
CA GLU A 72 -6.75 6.23 -51.74
C GLU A 72 -6.56 6.78 -53.15
N LYS A 73 -7.30 7.84 -53.52
CA LYS A 73 -7.20 8.51 -54.81
C LYS A 73 -6.11 9.59 -54.84
N ALA A 74 -5.60 9.99 -53.69
CA ALA A 74 -4.59 11.05 -53.60
C ALA A 74 -3.26 10.59 -54.22
N ASP A 75 -2.58 11.50 -54.93
CA ASP A 75 -1.25 11.27 -55.42
C ASP A 75 -0.24 11.26 -54.28
N LYS A 76 0.26 10.05 -53.97
CA LYS A 76 1.17 9.80 -52.85
C LYS A 76 2.50 10.57 -52.92
N SER A 77 2.90 11.03 -54.13
CA SER A 77 4.15 11.77 -54.31
C SER A 77 4.06 13.23 -53.88
N LYS A 78 2.84 13.80 -53.82
CA LYS A 78 2.64 15.24 -53.61
C LYS A 78 2.64 15.68 -52.16
N ASN A 79 2.13 14.85 -51.23
CA ASN A 79 2.10 15.16 -49.80
C ASN A 79 1.98 13.87 -48.98
N PRO A 80 3.02 13.06 -48.92
CA PRO A 80 2.96 11.77 -48.20
C PRO A 80 2.73 11.94 -46.70
N VAL A 81 3.23 13.04 -46.10
CA VAL A 81 3.09 13.32 -44.66
C VAL A 81 1.64 13.68 -44.33
N GLY A 82 1.03 14.62 -45.01
CA GLY A 82 -0.37 15.01 -44.80
C GLY A 82 -1.33 13.85 -45.05
N GLN A 83 -1.09 13.05 -46.11
CA GLN A 83 -1.88 11.85 -46.40
C GLN A 83 -1.80 10.84 -45.25
N SER A 84 -0.58 10.55 -44.75
CA SER A 84 -0.36 9.62 -43.65
C SER A 84 -0.97 10.13 -42.34
N PHE A 85 -0.85 11.41 -42.05
CA PHE A 85 -1.42 12.02 -40.86
C PHE A 85 -2.95 11.95 -40.86
N VAL A 86 -3.61 12.33 -41.95
CA VAL A 86 -5.07 12.26 -42.09
C VAL A 86 -5.55 10.81 -42.09
N LEU A 87 -4.80 9.86 -42.68
CA LEU A 87 -5.10 8.45 -42.63
C LEU A 87 -5.03 7.94 -41.17
N GLY A 88 -3.97 8.25 -40.44
CA GLY A 88 -3.83 7.86 -39.02
C GLY A 88 -4.98 8.38 -38.18
N LYS A 89 -5.35 9.65 -38.31
CA LYS A 89 -6.52 10.28 -37.66
C LYS A 89 -7.81 9.54 -38.00
N THR A 90 -8.03 9.20 -39.25
CA THR A 90 -9.22 8.51 -39.73
C THR A 90 -9.33 7.09 -39.14
N LEU A 91 -8.21 6.37 -39.09
CA LEU A 91 -8.16 5.01 -38.52
C LEU A 91 -8.34 5.03 -36.98
N VAL A 92 -7.80 6.03 -36.30
CA VAL A 92 -8.04 6.23 -34.84
C VAL A 92 -9.52 6.48 -34.58
N MET A 93 -10.17 7.34 -35.36
CA MET A 93 -11.60 7.58 -35.21
C MET A 93 -12.43 6.35 -35.56
N TRP A 94 -12.02 5.56 -36.54
CA TRP A 94 -12.66 4.29 -36.87
C TRP A 94 -12.56 3.31 -35.70
N MET A 95 -11.37 3.12 -35.15
CA MET A 95 -11.13 2.27 -33.98
C MET A 95 -11.92 2.72 -32.73
N SER A 96 -12.27 4.01 -32.66
CA SER A 96 -13.07 4.58 -31.56
C SER A 96 -14.57 4.39 -31.70
N GLN A 97 -15.06 3.83 -32.83
CA GLN A 97 -16.47 3.54 -33.04
C GLN A 97 -16.91 2.29 -32.21
N PRO A 98 -18.18 2.23 -31.78
CA PRO A 98 -18.70 1.08 -31.06
C PRO A 98 -18.60 -0.20 -31.91
N ASN A 99 -18.28 -1.31 -31.25
CA ASN A 99 -18.27 -2.66 -31.83
C ASN A 99 -17.36 -2.85 -33.06
N VAL A 100 -16.33 -2.03 -33.21
CA VAL A 100 -15.34 -2.17 -34.28
C VAL A 100 -14.23 -3.13 -33.83
N PRO A 101 -14.02 -4.25 -34.55
CA PRO A 101 -12.92 -5.16 -34.26
C PRO A 101 -11.58 -4.54 -34.69
N ASN A 102 -10.52 -4.84 -33.94
CA ASN A 102 -9.16 -4.38 -34.29
C ASN A 102 -8.64 -5.00 -35.59
N LEU A 103 -9.15 -6.17 -36.00
CA LEU A 103 -8.86 -6.81 -37.28
C LEU A 103 -10.09 -6.68 -38.17
N THR A 104 -9.92 -6.04 -39.32
CA THR A 104 -11.03 -5.76 -40.27
C THR A 104 -10.52 -5.89 -41.71
N THR A 105 -11.36 -5.63 -42.71
CA THR A 105 -10.96 -5.66 -44.12
C THR A 105 -10.81 -4.25 -44.68
N ARG A 106 -9.98 -4.13 -45.71
CA ARG A 106 -9.83 -2.85 -46.46
C ARG A 106 -11.17 -2.31 -46.95
N GLY A 107 -12.02 -3.17 -47.48
CA GLY A 107 -13.36 -2.79 -47.97
C GLY A 107 -14.26 -2.27 -46.85
N THR A 108 -14.23 -2.84 -45.67
CA THR A 108 -14.97 -2.36 -44.50
C THR A 108 -14.53 -0.91 -44.14
N LEU A 109 -13.26 -0.62 -44.26
CA LEU A 109 -12.70 0.73 -44.00
C LEU A 109 -13.00 1.75 -45.10
N GLY A 110 -13.36 1.31 -46.33
CA GLY A 110 -13.66 2.18 -47.44
C GLY A 110 -12.59 2.22 -48.56
N PHE A 111 -11.54 1.38 -48.48
CA PHE A 111 -10.62 1.18 -49.58
C PHE A 111 -11.28 0.40 -50.72
N THR A 112 -11.04 0.81 -51.94
CA THR A 112 -11.56 0.16 -53.15
C THR A 112 -10.58 -0.86 -53.73
N GLN A 113 -9.28 -0.68 -53.49
CA GLN A 113 -8.24 -1.61 -53.92
C GLN A 113 -8.06 -2.73 -52.88
N ASN A 114 -8.04 -3.99 -53.36
CA ASN A 114 -7.89 -5.19 -52.51
C ASN A 114 -8.87 -5.24 -51.31
N PRO A 115 -10.20 -5.12 -51.53
CA PRO A 115 -11.18 -4.94 -50.44
C PRO A 115 -11.23 -6.08 -49.46
N GLN A 116 -10.84 -7.31 -49.84
CA GLN A 116 -10.81 -8.48 -48.97
C GLN A 116 -9.55 -8.59 -48.10
N GLN A 117 -8.53 -7.76 -48.35
CA GLN A 117 -7.30 -7.80 -47.57
C GLN A 117 -7.56 -7.39 -46.12
N GLN A 118 -7.06 -8.18 -45.19
CA GLN A 118 -7.13 -7.90 -43.76
C GLN A 118 -6.27 -6.69 -43.37
N VAL A 119 -6.79 -5.89 -42.47
CA VAL A 119 -6.11 -4.73 -41.88
C VAL A 119 -6.20 -4.85 -40.37
N ASP A 120 -5.06 -4.83 -39.73
CA ASP A 120 -4.97 -4.63 -38.29
C ASP A 120 -4.91 -3.13 -38.01
N LEU A 121 -5.94 -2.60 -37.37
CA LEU A 121 -6.07 -1.14 -37.12
C LEU A 121 -4.93 -0.60 -36.27
N VAL A 122 -4.46 -1.35 -35.28
CA VAL A 122 -3.37 -0.93 -34.38
C VAL A 122 -2.10 -0.66 -35.18
N TYR A 123 -1.68 -1.63 -35.97
CA TYR A 123 -0.47 -1.51 -36.79
C TYR A 123 -0.64 -0.55 -37.98
N ALA A 124 -1.85 -0.44 -38.53
CA ALA A 124 -2.13 0.54 -39.59
C ALA A 124 -2.04 1.99 -39.08
N ILE A 125 -2.57 2.26 -37.88
CA ILE A 125 -2.44 3.57 -37.20
C ILE A 125 -0.97 3.85 -36.91
N ASP A 126 -0.27 2.88 -36.32
CA ASP A 126 1.14 3.03 -36.01
C ASP A 126 1.99 3.32 -37.24
N SER A 127 1.81 2.58 -38.33
CA SER A 127 2.50 2.78 -39.60
C SER A 127 2.23 4.18 -40.18
N ALA A 128 0.98 4.64 -40.12
CA ALA A 128 0.61 5.95 -40.63
C ALA A 128 1.30 7.08 -39.85
N PHE A 129 1.26 7.05 -38.52
CA PHE A 129 1.88 8.09 -37.71
C PHE A 129 3.42 7.99 -37.68
N THR A 130 3.99 6.79 -37.71
CA THR A 130 5.44 6.58 -37.81
C THR A 130 6.00 7.19 -39.12
N THR A 131 5.23 7.16 -40.22
CA THR A 131 5.61 7.84 -41.46
C THR A 131 5.72 9.37 -41.26
N VAL A 132 4.78 9.94 -40.51
CA VAL A 132 4.82 11.38 -40.15
C VAL A 132 6.02 11.69 -39.25
N GLU A 133 6.20 10.92 -38.19
CA GLU A 133 7.25 11.14 -37.18
C GLU A 133 8.67 10.99 -37.76
N LYS A 134 8.86 10.09 -38.74
CA LYS A 134 10.13 9.95 -39.45
C LYS A 134 10.43 11.12 -40.37
N ALA A 135 9.41 11.67 -41.01
CA ALA A 135 9.57 12.81 -41.95
C ALA A 135 9.59 14.15 -41.20
N MET A 136 8.84 14.28 -40.11
CA MET A 136 8.68 15.50 -39.33
C MET A 136 8.71 15.14 -37.82
N PRO A 137 9.89 14.90 -37.21
CA PRO A 137 10.03 14.54 -35.79
C PRO A 137 9.41 15.57 -34.84
N GLU A 138 9.39 16.85 -35.23
CA GLU A 138 8.76 17.95 -34.51
C GLU A 138 7.24 17.76 -34.32
N CYS A 139 6.61 16.90 -35.12
CA CYS A 139 5.18 16.58 -35.04
C CYS A 139 4.84 15.39 -34.13
N ALA A 140 5.82 14.80 -33.45
CA ALA A 140 5.60 13.64 -32.58
C ALA A 140 4.59 13.89 -31.44
N SER A 141 4.50 15.12 -30.94
CA SER A 141 3.50 15.47 -29.93
C SER A 141 2.06 15.41 -30.45
N GLN A 142 1.85 15.84 -31.72
CA GLN A 142 0.53 15.78 -32.34
C GLN A 142 0.10 14.33 -32.65
N THR A 143 1.00 13.51 -33.20
CA THR A 143 0.71 12.09 -33.45
C THR A 143 0.48 11.34 -32.17
N SER A 144 1.24 11.60 -31.11
CA SER A 144 1.06 11.03 -29.78
C SER A 144 -0.32 11.36 -29.18
N ALA A 145 -0.77 12.61 -29.32
CA ALA A 145 -2.10 13.00 -28.85
C ALA A 145 -3.23 12.24 -29.57
N TRP A 146 -3.07 11.95 -30.86
CA TRP A 146 -4.02 11.14 -31.62
C TRP A 146 -3.95 9.66 -31.25
N ARG A 147 -2.76 9.10 -31.07
CA ARG A 147 -2.55 7.71 -30.63
C ARG A 147 -3.23 7.42 -29.28
N ALA A 148 -3.28 8.40 -28.38
CA ALA A 148 -3.86 8.29 -27.03
C ALA A 148 -5.40 8.51 -26.98
N GLN A 149 -6.09 8.54 -28.12
CA GLN A 149 -7.54 8.75 -28.17
C GLN A 149 -8.36 7.53 -27.70
N LYS A 150 -9.69 7.67 -27.70
CA LYS A 150 -10.67 6.72 -27.16
C LYS A 150 -10.40 5.26 -27.52
N GLY A 151 -9.96 4.96 -28.75
CA GLY A 151 -9.68 3.57 -29.18
C GLY A 151 -8.58 2.91 -28.37
N TRP A 152 -7.50 3.64 -28.09
CA TRP A 152 -6.43 3.19 -27.20
C TRP A 152 -6.92 3.07 -25.74
N VAL A 153 -7.69 4.05 -25.23
CA VAL A 153 -8.25 4.03 -23.87
C VAL A 153 -9.13 2.80 -23.67
N THR A 154 -9.98 2.46 -24.63
CA THR A 154 -10.80 1.25 -24.59
C THR A 154 -9.93 0.01 -24.49
N MET A 155 -8.89 -0.09 -25.34
CA MET A 155 -8.00 -1.27 -25.36
C MET A 155 -7.29 -1.48 -24.03
N ILE A 156 -6.79 -0.42 -23.38
CA ILE A 156 -6.11 -0.56 -22.09
C ILE A 156 -7.08 -0.88 -20.95
N ASN A 157 -8.30 -0.33 -20.99
CA ASN A 157 -9.35 -0.70 -20.03
C ASN A 157 -9.78 -2.17 -20.19
N ASP A 158 -9.87 -2.65 -21.43
CA ASP A 158 -10.15 -4.05 -21.71
C ASP A 158 -9.00 -4.95 -21.20
N ALA A 159 -7.74 -4.54 -21.37
CA ALA A 159 -6.60 -5.28 -20.83
C ALA A 159 -6.68 -5.40 -19.30
N ILE A 160 -7.02 -4.32 -18.60
CA ILE A 160 -7.23 -4.31 -17.14
C ILE A 160 -8.41 -5.21 -16.75
N SER A 161 -9.52 -5.14 -17.50
CA SER A 161 -10.69 -5.97 -17.27
C SER A 161 -10.38 -7.47 -17.43
N GLN A 162 -9.66 -7.85 -18.50
CA GLN A 162 -9.22 -9.23 -18.71
C GLN A 162 -8.26 -9.71 -17.62
N LEU A 163 -7.36 -8.86 -17.16
CA LEU A 163 -6.48 -9.17 -16.02
C LEU A 163 -7.30 -9.49 -14.75
N ASN A 164 -8.31 -8.67 -14.46
CA ASN A 164 -9.19 -8.83 -13.29
C ASN A 164 -10.13 -10.07 -13.43
N ALA A 165 -10.52 -10.41 -14.65
CA ALA A 165 -11.31 -11.60 -14.95
C ALA A 165 -10.48 -12.90 -15.03
N ASP A 166 -9.18 -12.82 -14.73
CA ASP A 166 -8.22 -13.94 -14.77
C ASP A 166 -8.06 -14.58 -16.16
N HIS A 167 -8.09 -13.73 -17.20
CA HIS A 167 -7.80 -14.10 -18.59
C HIS A 167 -6.42 -13.56 -19.01
N PRO A 168 -5.29 -14.17 -18.56
CA PRO A 168 -3.95 -13.60 -18.68
C PRO A 168 -3.49 -13.41 -20.13
N ASP A 169 -3.82 -14.33 -21.04
CA ASP A 169 -3.36 -14.25 -22.44
C ASP A 169 -4.05 -13.10 -23.17
N SER A 170 -5.35 -12.89 -22.94
CA SER A 170 -6.08 -11.75 -23.49
C SER A 170 -5.59 -10.43 -22.94
N ALA A 171 -5.34 -10.35 -21.64
CA ALA A 171 -4.79 -9.17 -20.99
C ALA A 171 -3.39 -8.81 -21.54
N GLU A 172 -2.51 -9.82 -21.70
CA GLU A 172 -1.16 -9.64 -22.24
C GLU A 172 -1.20 -9.15 -23.70
N LEU A 173 -2.04 -9.76 -24.54
CA LEU A 173 -2.21 -9.37 -25.92
C LEU A 173 -2.65 -7.91 -26.03
N LEU A 174 -3.69 -7.52 -25.30
CA LEU A 174 -4.24 -6.16 -25.33
C LEU A 174 -3.24 -5.14 -24.78
N ALA A 175 -2.53 -5.45 -23.67
CA ALA A 175 -1.50 -4.59 -23.12
C ALA A 175 -0.34 -4.36 -24.11
N LYS A 176 0.17 -5.41 -24.75
CA LYS A 176 1.23 -5.31 -25.76
C LYS A 176 0.76 -4.51 -27.00
N ARG A 177 -0.47 -4.73 -27.45
CA ARG A 177 -1.03 -3.97 -28.57
C ARG A 177 -1.23 -2.49 -28.22
N SER A 178 -1.61 -2.19 -26.99
CA SER A 178 -1.75 -0.79 -26.53
C SER A 178 -0.42 -0.05 -26.55
N LEU A 179 0.70 -0.74 -26.28
CA LEU A 179 2.05 -0.18 -26.35
C LEU A 179 2.50 0.17 -27.79
N VAL A 180 1.97 -0.52 -28.80
CA VAL A 180 2.22 -0.16 -30.19
C VAL A 180 1.67 1.24 -30.49
N LEU A 181 0.50 1.57 -29.93
CA LEU A 181 -0.10 2.91 -30.09
C LEU A 181 0.53 3.93 -29.17
N ASN A 182 0.74 3.58 -27.91
CA ASN A 182 1.24 4.51 -26.91
C ASN A 182 2.26 3.85 -25.99
N ALA A 183 3.51 3.80 -26.44
CA ALA A 183 4.64 3.26 -25.66
C ALA A 183 4.95 4.08 -24.39
N GLY A 184 4.41 5.29 -24.26
CA GLY A 184 4.53 6.13 -23.08
C GLY A 184 3.51 5.83 -21.98
N SER A 185 2.56 4.93 -22.21
CA SER A 185 1.51 4.62 -21.24
C SER A 185 2.01 3.83 -20.05
N PRO A 186 1.87 4.33 -18.81
CA PRO A 186 2.23 3.55 -17.62
C PRO A 186 1.29 2.36 -17.37
N TYR A 187 0.02 2.44 -17.78
CA TYR A 187 -0.98 1.39 -17.51
C TYR A 187 -0.65 0.06 -18.18
N ALA A 188 -0.13 0.09 -19.41
CA ALA A 188 0.22 -1.14 -20.13
C ALA A 188 1.34 -1.90 -19.42
N TYR A 189 2.36 -1.20 -18.95
CA TYR A 189 3.44 -1.79 -18.17
C TYR A 189 2.96 -2.31 -16.82
N MET A 190 2.02 -1.61 -16.15
CA MET A 190 1.39 -2.09 -14.92
C MET A 190 0.66 -3.44 -15.16
N VAL A 191 -0.11 -3.56 -16.24
CA VAL A 191 -0.78 -4.83 -16.61
C VAL A 191 0.23 -5.95 -16.84
N LEU A 192 1.29 -5.68 -17.61
CA LEU A 192 2.36 -6.65 -17.89
C LEU A 192 3.12 -7.05 -16.62
N GLY A 193 3.36 -6.10 -15.71
CA GLY A 193 3.99 -6.37 -14.41
C GLY A 193 3.14 -7.30 -13.54
N ASN A 194 1.84 -7.03 -13.43
CA ASN A 194 0.91 -7.90 -12.69
C ASN A 194 0.82 -9.31 -13.31
N LEU A 195 0.84 -9.41 -14.64
CA LEU A 195 0.84 -10.71 -15.34
C LEU A 195 2.14 -11.48 -15.06
N ALA A 196 3.29 -10.83 -15.13
CA ALA A 196 4.57 -11.45 -14.81
C ALA A 196 4.62 -11.91 -13.35
N GLN A 197 4.06 -11.15 -12.41
CA GLN A 197 3.94 -11.54 -11.01
C GLN A 197 3.05 -12.78 -10.86
N LYS A 198 1.88 -12.83 -11.51
CA LYS A 198 1.00 -14.02 -11.53
C LYS A 198 1.69 -15.26 -12.10
N LYS A 199 2.55 -15.07 -13.09
CA LYS A 199 3.37 -16.14 -13.70
C LYS A 199 4.60 -16.53 -12.86
N SER A 200 4.74 -15.99 -11.64
CA SER A 200 5.89 -16.21 -10.75
C SER A 200 7.24 -15.82 -11.39
N GLN A 201 7.26 -14.74 -12.16
CA GLN A 201 8.41 -14.16 -12.82
C GLN A 201 8.80 -12.83 -12.15
N PRO A 202 9.34 -12.85 -10.92
CA PRO A 202 9.49 -11.65 -10.10
C PRO A 202 10.40 -10.61 -10.76
N ARG A 203 11.52 -11.02 -11.39
CA ARG A 203 12.44 -10.09 -12.05
C ARG A 203 11.75 -9.31 -13.17
N GLN A 204 11.05 -10.02 -14.04
CA GLN A 204 10.31 -9.39 -15.15
C GLN A 204 9.19 -8.47 -14.64
N ALA A 205 8.50 -8.87 -13.57
CA ALA A 205 7.47 -8.04 -12.96
C ALA A 205 8.04 -6.73 -12.40
N ILE A 206 9.18 -6.80 -11.69
CA ILE A 206 9.88 -5.62 -11.17
C ILE A 206 10.30 -4.70 -12.32
N ASP A 207 10.84 -5.23 -13.41
CA ASP A 207 11.26 -4.44 -14.56
C ASP A 207 10.07 -3.71 -15.22
N TYR A 208 8.91 -4.35 -15.36
CA TYR A 208 7.70 -3.71 -15.85
C TYR A 208 7.16 -2.65 -14.85
N PHE A 209 7.18 -2.92 -13.56
CA PHE A 209 6.77 -1.93 -12.57
C PHE A 209 7.70 -0.71 -12.55
N LYS A 210 9.01 -0.89 -12.74
CA LYS A 210 9.97 0.23 -12.90
C LYS A 210 9.65 1.04 -14.16
N GLN A 211 9.28 0.40 -15.26
CA GLN A 211 8.81 1.09 -16.45
C GLN A 211 7.51 1.86 -16.20
N THR A 212 6.56 1.29 -15.44
CA THR A 212 5.36 2.02 -15.02
C THR A 212 5.71 3.32 -14.27
N VAL A 213 6.62 3.24 -13.32
CA VAL A 213 7.09 4.39 -12.53
C VAL A 213 7.78 5.43 -13.42
N GLU A 214 8.64 5.00 -14.34
CA GLU A 214 9.32 5.87 -15.31
C GLU A 214 8.33 6.59 -16.24
N LYS A 215 7.41 5.84 -16.85
CA LYS A 215 6.42 6.40 -17.79
C LYS A 215 5.37 7.27 -17.10
N SER A 216 5.15 7.11 -15.80
CA SER A 216 4.32 8.04 -15.01
C SER A 216 4.95 9.43 -14.89
N GLY A 217 6.26 9.57 -15.02
CA GLY A 217 6.98 10.84 -15.02
C GLY A 217 6.63 11.75 -13.84
N THR A 218 6.33 13.01 -14.17
CA THR A 218 5.90 14.06 -13.23
C THR A 218 4.40 14.38 -13.35
N ASP A 219 3.66 13.68 -14.20
CA ASP A 219 2.23 13.91 -14.40
C ASP A 219 1.46 13.52 -13.13
N THR A 220 0.77 14.48 -12.56
CA THR A 220 -0.01 14.29 -11.32
C THR A 220 -1.17 13.33 -11.49
N THR A 221 -1.67 13.13 -12.70
CA THR A 221 -2.72 12.15 -13.02
C THR A 221 -2.28 10.73 -12.68
N TYR A 222 -0.98 10.43 -12.80
CA TYR A 222 -0.41 9.12 -12.49
C TYR A 222 0.25 9.04 -11.11
N ALA A 223 0.14 10.08 -10.28
CA ALA A 223 0.87 10.15 -9.01
C ALA A 223 0.56 8.99 -8.08
N ASP A 224 -0.69 8.59 -7.96
CA ASP A 224 -1.11 7.46 -7.12
C ASP A 224 -0.69 6.12 -7.72
N LEU A 225 -0.92 5.91 -9.02
CA LEU A 225 -0.43 4.74 -9.75
C LEU A 225 1.09 4.55 -9.57
N LYS A 226 1.85 5.64 -9.70
CA LYS A 226 3.31 5.66 -9.52
C LYS A 226 3.72 5.17 -8.14
N ARG A 227 3.08 5.70 -7.08
CA ARG A 227 3.39 5.33 -5.69
C ARG A 227 3.01 3.88 -5.39
N GLN A 228 1.81 3.49 -5.78
CA GLN A 228 1.33 2.12 -5.61
C GLN A 228 2.25 1.11 -6.31
N THR A 229 2.60 1.38 -7.57
CA THR A 229 3.45 0.47 -8.35
C THR A 229 4.88 0.44 -7.83
N MET A 230 5.42 1.57 -7.37
CA MET A 230 6.75 1.64 -6.76
C MET A 230 6.82 0.80 -5.47
N LEU A 231 5.78 0.89 -4.63
CA LEU A 231 5.69 0.06 -3.43
C LEU A 231 5.56 -1.43 -3.78
N ALA A 232 4.74 -1.77 -4.78
CA ALA A 232 4.58 -3.15 -5.25
C ALA A 232 5.92 -3.72 -5.77
N ALA A 233 6.67 -2.96 -6.56
CA ALA A 233 7.99 -3.35 -7.04
C ALA A 233 8.97 -3.59 -5.89
N ALA A 234 9.01 -2.68 -4.91
CA ALA A 234 9.88 -2.79 -3.75
C ALA A 234 9.55 -4.02 -2.88
N ASN A 235 8.27 -4.25 -2.60
CA ASN A 235 7.82 -5.41 -1.83
C ASN A 235 8.14 -6.73 -2.56
N LEU A 236 7.90 -6.78 -3.86
CA LEU A 236 8.20 -7.97 -4.67
C LEU A 236 9.70 -8.25 -4.71
N ALA A 237 10.52 -7.21 -4.86
CA ALA A 237 11.97 -7.33 -4.86
C ALA A 237 12.50 -7.81 -3.50
N ALA A 238 11.98 -7.26 -2.39
CA ALA A 238 12.35 -7.70 -1.05
C ALA A 238 12.02 -9.19 -0.82
N SER A 239 10.79 -9.61 -1.19
CA SER A 239 10.37 -11.00 -1.06
C SER A 239 11.17 -11.96 -1.96
N ALA A 240 11.42 -11.56 -3.21
CA ALA A 240 12.23 -12.39 -4.12
C ALA A 240 13.67 -12.54 -3.63
N ALA A 241 14.23 -11.53 -2.97
CA ALA A 241 15.58 -11.55 -2.40
C ALA A 241 15.75 -12.58 -1.27
N GLU A 242 14.68 -13.00 -0.59
CA GLU A 242 14.74 -14.02 0.47
C GLU A 242 15.26 -15.38 -0.07
N ASN A 243 14.84 -15.72 -1.29
CA ASN A 243 15.19 -16.99 -1.93
C ASN A 243 16.32 -16.86 -2.95
N ALA A 244 16.82 -15.66 -3.21
CA ALA A 244 17.91 -15.41 -4.15
C ALA A 244 19.28 -15.45 -3.45
N THR A 245 20.35 -15.66 -4.24
CA THR A 245 21.73 -15.68 -3.76
C THR A 245 22.65 -14.84 -4.64
N GLY A 246 23.83 -14.52 -4.15
CA GLY A 246 24.87 -13.85 -4.95
C GLY A 246 24.45 -12.51 -5.55
N ALA A 247 24.79 -12.27 -6.80
CA ALA A 247 24.55 -11.02 -7.52
C ALA A 247 23.04 -10.73 -7.70
N GLU A 248 22.22 -11.77 -7.89
CA GLU A 248 20.77 -11.62 -8.03
C GLU A 248 20.15 -11.09 -6.75
N LYS A 249 20.51 -11.65 -5.59
CA LYS A 249 20.06 -11.14 -4.29
C LYS A 249 20.43 -9.67 -4.09
N ALA A 250 21.68 -9.31 -4.42
CA ALA A 250 22.15 -7.93 -4.29
C ALA A 250 21.34 -6.97 -5.18
N ALA A 251 21.04 -7.36 -6.43
CA ALA A 251 20.25 -6.56 -7.34
C ALA A 251 18.80 -6.39 -6.85
N LEU A 252 18.16 -7.45 -6.36
CA LEU A 252 16.80 -7.40 -5.79
C LEU A 252 16.73 -6.53 -4.54
N LEU A 253 17.71 -6.63 -3.64
CA LEU A 253 17.79 -5.75 -2.46
C LEU A 253 17.99 -4.28 -2.85
N ALA A 254 18.78 -4.00 -3.92
CA ALA A 254 18.94 -2.65 -4.45
C ALA A 254 17.63 -2.09 -5.02
N ASP A 255 16.86 -2.91 -5.76
CA ASP A 255 15.54 -2.54 -6.29
C ASP A 255 14.54 -2.28 -5.15
N ALA A 256 14.52 -3.12 -4.11
CA ALA A 256 13.68 -2.92 -2.93
C ALA A 256 14.04 -1.62 -2.22
N LYS A 257 15.32 -1.38 -1.97
CA LYS A 257 15.84 -0.18 -1.31
C LYS A 257 15.50 1.07 -2.10
N TRP A 258 15.70 1.08 -3.42
CA TRP A 258 15.34 2.19 -4.30
C TRP A 258 13.88 2.61 -4.14
N GLY A 259 12.95 1.67 -4.22
CA GLY A 259 11.52 1.99 -4.14
C GLY A 259 11.12 2.48 -2.75
N TYR A 260 11.61 1.84 -1.70
CA TYR A 260 11.31 2.27 -0.32
C TYR A 260 11.94 3.63 0.01
N GLU A 261 13.20 3.90 -0.35
CA GLU A 261 13.84 5.20 -0.10
C GLU A 261 13.09 6.33 -0.80
N THR A 262 12.76 6.14 -2.08
CA THR A 262 12.03 7.14 -2.86
C THR A 262 10.67 7.46 -2.24
N LEU A 263 9.89 6.44 -1.86
CA LEU A 263 8.57 6.64 -1.25
C LEU A 263 8.65 7.23 0.16
N SER A 264 9.64 6.82 0.97
CA SER A 264 9.80 7.31 2.34
C SER A 264 10.12 8.80 2.42
N GLN A 265 10.71 9.36 1.35
CA GLN A 265 11.09 10.76 1.20
C GLN A 265 10.01 11.61 0.49
N ASP A 266 9.00 11.00 -0.14
CA ASP A 266 7.92 11.73 -0.80
C ASP A 266 6.92 12.27 0.24
N PRO A 267 6.84 13.60 0.46
CA PRO A 267 5.95 14.20 1.46
C PRO A 267 4.46 14.00 1.14
N LYS A 268 4.14 13.63 -0.10
CA LYS A 268 2.77 13.38 -0.56
C LYS A 268 2.41 11.88 -0.60
N ALA A 269 3.34 11.00 -0.21
CA ALA A 269 3.11 9.56 -0.31
C ALA A 269 2.19 9.01 0.81
N GLY A 270 1.95 9.76 1.90
CA GLY A 270 1.02 9.33 2.95
C GLY A 270 1.32 7.93 3.48
N THR A 271 0.35 7.04 3.42
CA THR A 271 0.48 5.65 3.87
C THR A 271 1.53 4.84 3.10
N TYR A 272 1.81 5.17 1.84
CA TYR A 272 2.89 4.53 1.08
C TYR A 272 4.27 4.83 1.69
N ALA A 273 4.49 6.07 2.19
CA ALA A 273 5.73 6.41 2.89
C ALA A 273 5.89 5.63 4.20
N ASP A 274 4.81 5.42 4.94
CA ASP A 274 4.83 4.64 6.18
C ASP A 274 5.17 3.16 5.91
N GLN A 275 4.57 2.58 4.86
CA GLN A 275 4.88 1.21 4.43
C GLN A 275 6.33 1.08 3.92
N ALA A 276 6.81 2.07 3.20
CA ALA A 276 8.19 2.12 2.71
C ALA A 276 9.20 2.20 3.87
N ARG A 277 8.94 3.01 4.89
CA ARG A 277 9.78 3.05 6.12
C ARG A 277 9.81 1.69 6.83
N SER A 278 8.66 1.01 6.91
CA SER A 278 8.60 -0.35 7.46
C SER A 278 9.42 -1.34 6.62
N GLY A 279 9.37 -1.23 5.30
CA GLY A 279 10.18 -2.04 4.38
C GLY A 279 11.68 -1.80 4.58
N LEU A 280 12.13 -0.53 4.66
CA LEU A 280 13.52 -0.19 4.95
C LEU A 280 14.00 -0.75 6.28
N ALA A 281 13.17 -0.65 7.30
CA ALA A 281 13.48 -1.20 8.61
C ALA A 281 13.61 -2.73 8.57
N THR A 282 12.78 -3.42 7.79
CA THR A 282 12.86 -4.87 7.60
C THR A 282 14.17 -5.26 6.90
N LEU A 283 14.55 -4.55 5.83
CA LEU A 283 15.83 -4.79 5.13
C LEU A 283 17.02 -4.54 6.05
N ALA A 284 17.01 -3.44 6.80
CA ALA A 284 18.07 -3.11 7.75
C ALA A 284 18.17 -4.15 8.88
N SER A 285 17.02 -4.59 9.42
CA SER A 285 16.96 -5.62 10.47
C SER A 285 17.53 -6.96 10.00
N ALA A 286 17.22 -7.37 8.76
CA ALA A 286 17.77 -8.59 8.17
C ALA A 286 19.29 -8.57 8.05
N ASN A 287 19.88 -7.38 7.92
CA ASN A 287 21.34 -7.16 7.89
C ASN A 287 21.95 -6.87 9.27
N GLY A 288 21.15 -6.87 10.35
CA GLY A 288 21.59 -6.52 11.70
C GLY A 288 21.91 -5.02 11.90
N ASP A 289 21.52 -4.15 10.98
CA ASP A 289 21.76 -2.71 11.04
C ASP A 289 20.71 -2.01 11.90
N THR A 290 20.90 -2.07 13.22
CA THR A 290 20.00 -1.43 14.19
C THR A 290 19.97 0.08 14.09
N ALA A 291 21.05 0.72 13.63
CA ALA A 291 21.12 2.17 13.46
C ALA A 291 20.23 2.63 12.29
N ALA A 292 20.28 1.92 11.15
CA ALA A 292 19.40 2.18 10.02
C ALA A 292 17.94 1.92 10.36
N VAL A 293 17.62 0.86 11.13
CA VAL A 293 16.25 0.64 11.62
C VAL A 293 15.78 1.83 12.46
N LYS A 294 16.59 2.27 13.42
CA LYS A 294 16.26 3.41 14.30
C LYS A 294 16.06 4.71 13.52
N ALA A 295 16.84 4.94 12.46
CA ALA A 295 16.70 6.10 11.60
C ALA A 295 15.31 6.22 10.98
N THR A 296 14.61 5.10 10.71
CA THR A 296 13.27 5.09 10.08
C THR A 296 12.17 5.68 10.98
N TYR A 297 12.34 5.71 12.29
CA TYR A 297 11.36 6.22 13.26
C TYR A 297 11.94 7.25 14.26
N SER A 298 13.17 7.71 14.04
CA SER A 298 13.85 8.64 14.96
C SER A 298 13.10 9.95 15.17
N GLN A 299 12.45 10.48 14.13
CA GLN A 299 11.66 11.71 14.21
C GLN A 299 10.41 11.52 15.08
N GLN A 300 9.73 10.36 14.96
CA GLN A 300 8.58 10.01 15.79
C GLN A 300 8.96 9.85 17.26
N LEU A 301 10.15 9.31 17.55
CA LEU A 301 10.67 9.26 18.91
C LEU A 301 10.99 10.65 19.48
N ALA A 302 11.58 11.53 18.67
CA ALA A 302 11.98 12.86 19.11
C ALA A 302 10.77 13.76 19.40
N ASN A 303 9.69 13.66 18.61
CA ASN A 303 8.50 14.50 18.76
C ASN A 303 7.20 13.70 18.47
N PRO A 304 6.82 12.75 19.31
CA PRO A 304 5.67 11.89 19.06
C PRO A 304 4.32 12.63 19.01
N ALA A 305 4.23 13.81 19.63
CA ALA A 305 3.00 14.61 19.64
C ALA A 305 2.57 15.06 18.22
N SER A 306 3.54 15.32 17.34
CA SER A 306 3.32 15.81 15.96
C SER A 306 2.87 14.74 14.98
N TYR A 307 2.88 13.47 15.37
CA TYR A 307 2.55 12.36 14.47
C TYR A 307 1.16 11.80 14.76
N SER A 308 0.52 11.26 13.72
CA SER A 308 -0.78 10.62 13.85
C SER A 308 -0.67 9.33 14.68
N PHE A 309 -1.82 8.88 15.18
CA PHE A 309 -1.96 7.58 15.84
C PHE A 309 -1.35 6.45 15.00
N GLN A 310 -1.71 6.38 13.71
CA GLN A 310 -1.27 5.32 12.81
C GLN A 310 0.25 5.34 12.58
N GLN A 311 0.84 6.52 12.46
CA GLN A 311 2.30 6.65 12.31
C GLN A 311 3.05 6.16 13.55
N LEU A 312 2.56 6.50 14.74
CA LEU A 312 3.16 6.03 15.99
C LEU A 312 3.01 4.52 16.18
N LEU A 313 1.84 3.97 15.84
CA LEU A 313 1.60 2.52 15.88
C LEU A 313 2.57 1.79 14.93
N ASN A 314 2.67 2.23 13.69
CA ASN A 314 3.55 1.62 12.68
C ASN A 314 5.03 1.71 13.09
N SER A 315 5.47 2.86 13.60
CA SER A 315 6.83 3.05 14.11
C SER A 315 7.12 2.18 15.33
N GLY A 316 6.15 2.04 16.23
CA GLY A 316 6.25 1.13 17.39
C GLY A 316 6.40 -0.33 16.97
N VAL A 317 5.61 -0.79 15.99
CA VAL A 317 5.73 -2.14 15.42
C VAL A 317 7.10 -2.36 14.78
N THR A 318 7.61 -1.34 14.07
CA THR A 318 8.94 -1.37 13.45
C THR A 318 10.04 -1.54 14.50
N ALA A 319 10.01 -0.73 15.56
CA ALA A 319 10.96 -0.81 16.67
C ALA A 319 10.85 -2.16 17.41
N ALA A 320 9.64 -2.66 17.62
CA ALA A 320 9.41 -3.95 18.28
C ALA A 320 9.98 -5.13 17.47
N ARG A 321 9.76 -5.17 16.16
CA ARG A 321 10.34 -6.18 15.25
C ARG A 321 11.87 -6.16 15.27
N ALA A 322 12.46 -4.98 15.40
CA ALA A 322 13.89 -4.80 15.56
C ALA A 322 14.40 -5.06 16.99
N LYS A 323 13.54 -5.56 17.89
CA LYS A 323 13.83 -5.84 19.31
C LYS A 323 14.30 -4.60 20.11
N GLN A 324 13.96 -3.40 19.64
CA GLN A 324 14.23 -2.13 20.32
C GLN A 324 13.13 -1.83 21.33
N VAL A 325 13.10 -2.61 22.43
CA VAL A 325 11.99 -2.62 23.40
C VAL A 325 11.71 -1.22 23.97
N SER A 326 12.75 -0.46 24.33
CA SER A 326 12.59 0.90 24.89
C SER A 326 11.95 1.86 23.90
N ASP A 327 12.43 1.89 22.65
CA ASP A 327 11.91 2.76 21.60
C ASP A 327 10.45 2.36 21.25
N ALA A 328 10.18 1.06 21.10
CA ALA A 328 8.84 0.53 20.86
C ALA A 328 7.86 0.91 21.98
N THR A 329 8.29 0.78 23.25
CA THR A 329 7.49 1.18 24.41
C THR A 329 7.10 2.66 24.30
N THR A 330 8.07 3.55 24.08
CA THR A 330 7.83 5.00 23.96
C THR A 330 6.84 5.33 22.85
N LEU A 331 6.96 4.68 21.70
CA LEU A 331 6.08 4.91 20.54
C LEU A 331 4.66 4.37 20.80
N PHE A 332 4.53 3.18 21.41
CA PHE A 332 3.22 2.64 21.76
C PHE A 332 2.55 3.41 22.90
N GLU A 333 3.30 3.92 23.89
CA GLU A 333 2.76 4.82 24.92
C GLU A 333 2.21 6.11 24.28
N ALA A 334 2.91 6.66 23.29
CA ALA A 334 2.44 7.84 22.57
C ALA A 334 1.18 7.54 21.72
N ALA A 335 1.13 6.38 21.07
CA ALA A 335 -0.05 5.92 20.36
C ALA A 335 -1.24 5.68 21.32
N TYR A 336 -0.99 5.04 22.46
CA TYR A 336 -1.98 4.81 23.53
C TYR A 336 -2.61 6.11 24.04
N LYS A 337 -1.82 7.16 24.24
CA LYS A 337 -2.32 8.49 24.62
C LYS A 337 -3.30 9.09 23.60
N LYS A 338 -3.14 8.74 22.30
CA LYS A 338 -4.02 9.22 21.23
C LYS A 338 -5.27 8.35 21.07
N ASN A 339 -5.16 7.04 21.34
CA ASN A 339 -6.29 6.12 21.28
C ASN A 339 -6.06 4.94 22.23
N ALA A 340 -6.57 5.10 23.46
CA ALA A 340 -6.39 4.13 24.53
C ALA A 340 -7.24 2.85 24.35
N TYR A 341 -8.17 2.83 23.41
CA TYR A 341 -9.07 1.69 23.19
C TYR A 341 -8.74 0.88 21.94
N HIS A 342 -7.66 1.24 21.24
CA HIS A 342 -7.26 0.48 20.07
C HIS A 342 -6.58 -0.83 20.46
N ARG A 343 -7.21 -1.94 20.11
CA ARG A 343 -6.82 -3.31 20.47
C ARG A 343 -5.33 -3.59 20.23
N ASP A 344 -4.82 -3.26 19.03
CA ASP A 344 -3.44 -3.59 18.65
C ASP A 344 -2.41 -2.76 19.44
N VAL A 345 -2.73 -1.52 19.79
CA VAL A 345 -1.86 -0.70 20.66
C VAL A 345 -1.80 -1.31 22.06
N LEU A 346 -2.94 -1.69 22.62
CA LEU A 346 -3.01 -2.32 23.94
C LEU A 346 -2.21 -3.62 23.98
N TYR A 347 -2.39 -4.48 22.97
CA TYR A 347 -1.66 -5.74 22.87
C TYR A 347 -0.14 -5.52 22.76
N ASN A 348 0.30 -4.68 21.82
CA ASN A 348 1.71 -4.43 21.61
C ASN A 348 2.36 -3.72 22.81
N LEU A 349 1.69 -2.73 23.44
CA LEU A 349 2.20 -2.06 24.62
C LEU A 349 2.35 -3.02 25.82
N ALA A 350 1.37 -3.91 26.03
CA ALA A 350 1.46 -4.94 27.05
C ALA A 350 2.68 -5.84 26.81
N ILE A 351 2.88 -6.32 25.59
CA ILE A 351 4.07 -7.13 25.22
C ILE A 351 5.37 -6.34 25.47
N MET A 352 5.44 -5.06 25.13
CA MET A 352 6.65 -4.26 25.36
C MET A 352 6.93 -4.06 26.84
N TYR A 353 5.91 -3.85 27.65
CA TYR A 353 6.09 -3.79 29.11
C TYR A 353 6.58 -5.12 29.68
N LEU A 354 6.04 -6.26 29.20
CA LEU A 354 6.50 -7.59 29.62
C LEU A 354 7.95 -7.85 29.22
N ASN A 355 8.33 -7.49 27.98
CA ASN A 355 9.70 -7.65 27.47
C ASN A 355 10.71 -6.68 28.12
N GLY A 356 10.24 -5.59 28.70
CA GLY A 356 11.04 -4.61 29.43
C GLY A 356 10.99 -4.77 30.94
N ASP A 357 10.53 -5.92 31.45
CA ASP A 357 10.40 -6.25 32.89
C ASP A 357 9.51 -5.27 33.68
N LYS A 358 8.60 -4.55 32.99
CA LYS A 358 7.67 -3.58 33.57
C LYS A 358 6.31 -4.24 33.88
N TYR A 359 6.31 -5.33 34.62
CA TYR A 359 5.13 -6.19 34.86
C TYR A 359 3.97 -5.43 35.48
N SER A 360 4.20 -4.60 36.48
CA SER A 360 3.17 -3.77 37.13
C SER A 360 2.51 -2.77 36.20
N GLN A 361 3.22 -2.31 35.15
CA GLN A 361 2.67 -1.44 34.11
C GLN A 361 1.90 -2.24 33.05
N ALA A 362 2.28 -3.49 32.81
CA ALA A 362 1.57 -4.38 31.88
C ALA A 362 0.15 -4.70 32.35
N VAL A 363 -0.05 -4.98 33.64
CA VAL A 363 -1.34 -5.43 34.20
C VAL A 363 -2.52 -4.50 33.88
N PRO A 364 -2.47 -3.17 34.11
CA PRO A 364 -3.58 -2.28 33.74
C PRO A 364 -3.84 -2.23 32.24
N VAL A 365 -2.81 -2.31 31.39
CA VAL A 365 -2.95 -2.34 29.92
C VAL A 365 -3.60 -3.64 29.46
N VAL A 366 -3.20 -4.78 30.01
CA VAL A 366 -3.83 -6.08 29.73
C VAL A 366 -5.29 -6.10 30.19
N ARG A 367 -5.60 -5.48 31.35
CA ARG A 367 -7.00 -5.37 31.82
C ARG A 367 -7.85 -4.59 30.83
N GLN A 368 -7.33 -3.52 30.26
CA GLN A 368 -8.03 -2.74 29.24
C GLN A 368 -8.14 -3.51 27.91
N LEU A 369 -7.09 -4.26 27.54
CA LEU A 369 -7.12 -5.14 26.37
C LEU A 369 -8.23 -6.18 26.49
N VAL A 370 -8.36 -6.85 27.64
CA VAL A 370 -9.44 -7.81 27.90
C VAL A 370 -10.81 -7.14 27.88
N ALA A 371 -10.93 -5.87 28.27
CA ALA A 371 -12.19 -5.15 28.19
C ALA A 371 -12.64 -4.85 26.75
N VAL A 372 -11.73 -4.74 25.79
CA VAL A 372 -12.05 -4.54 24.37
C VAL A 372 -12.07 -5.84 23.57
N ASP A 373 -11.29 -6.84 23.98
CA ASP A 373 -11.14 -8.14 23.32
C ASP A 373 -11.26 -9.30 24.35
N PRO A 374 -12.46 -9.52 24.91
CA PRO A 374 -12.67 -10.38 26.09
C PRO A 374 -12.67 -11.88 25.79
N SER A 375 -12.92 -12.31 24.54
CA SER A 375 -12.98 -13.72 24.18
C SER A 375 -11.74 -14.21 23.44
N ASN A 376 -10.59 -13.67 23.83
CA ASN A 376 -9.28 -14.05 23.29
C ASN A 376 -8.38 -14.58 24.43
N GLY A 377 -8.18 -15.90 24.47
CA GLY A 377 -7.38 -16.56 25.49
C GLY A 377 -5.94 -16.01 25.61
N GLU A 378 -5.34 -15.59 24.50
CA GLU A 378 -3.98 -15.03 24.51
C GLU A 378 -3.89 -13.74 25.34
N ASN A 379 -4.96 -12.94 25.40
CA ASN A 379 -4.97 -11.74 26.24
C ASN A 379 -4.87 -12.10 27.75
N TYR A 380 -5.49 -13.21 28.16
CA TYR A 380 -5.38 -13.71 29.55
C TYR A 380 -4.02 -14.34 29.83
N ARG A 381 -3.36 -14.92 28.84
CA ARG A 381 -1.98 -15.41 28.95
C ARG A 381 -0.99 -14.28 29.29
N LEU A 382 -1.23 -13.06 28.82
CA LEU A 382 -0.41 -11.90 29.20
C LEU A 382 -0.49 -11.59 30.70
N PHE A 383 -1.67 -11.76 31.35
CA PHE A 383 -1.78 -11.67 32.80
C PHE A 383 -0.95 -12.76 33.48
N THR A 384 -1.03 -14.01 32.99
CA THR A 384 -0.25 -15.12 33.52
C THR A 384 1.24 -14.78 33.51
N ILE A 385 1.76 -14.27 32.40
CA ILE A 385 3.16 -13.89 32.25
C ILE A 385 3.53 -12.75 33.22
N ALA A 386 2.69 -11.71 33.32
CA ALA A 386 2.93 -10.57 34.22
C ALA A 386 3.04 -11.03 35.66
N TYR A 387 2.03 -11.73 36.17
CA TYR A 387 1.97 -12.17 37.56
C TYR A 387 3.03 -13.22 37.91
N ALA A 388 3.34 -14.16 36.99
CA ALA A 388 4.39 -15.16 37.23
C ALA A 388 5.78 -14.51 37.35
N ASN A 389 6.05 -13.44 36.61
CA ASN A 389 7.31 -12.71 36.73
C ASN A 389 7.35 -11.78 37.97
N GLU A 390 6.21 -11.17 38.33
CA GLU A 390 6.11 -10.45 39.63
C GLU A 390 6.39 -11.38 40.78
N GLN A 391 5.87 -12.64 40.76
CA GLN A 391 6.14 -13.66 41.77
C GLN A 391 7.65 -13.94 41.88
N LYS A 392 8.36 -14.09 40.75
CA LYS A 392 9.82 -14.27 40.78
C LYS A 392 10.51 -13.10 41.50
N GLY A 393 10.10 -11.86 41.18
CA GLY A 393 10.63 -10.65 41.83
C GLY A 393 10.41 -10.66 43.35
N PHE A 394 9.23 -11.05 43.80
CA PHE A 394 8.95 -11.20 45.24
C PHE A 394 9.80 -12.31 45.87
N ASN A 395 9.96 -13.46 45.21
CA ASN A 395 10.78 -14.55 45.70
C ASN A 395 12.27 -14.13 45.85
N GLU A 396 12.83 -13.33 44.97
CA GLU A 396 14.18 -12.79 45.12
C GLU A 396 14.28 -11.82 46.32
N LYS A 397 13.28 -10.98 46.56
CA LYS A 397 13.21 -10.13 47.76
C LYS A 397 13.14 -10.97 49.04
N ILE A 398 12.33 -12.01 49.06
CA ILE A 398 12.25 -12.95 50.20
C ILE A 398 13.62 -13.56 50.48
N LYS A 399 14.33 -14.07 49.47
CA LYS A 399 15.69 -14.59 49.62
C LYS A 399 16.65 -13.56 50.20
N GLY A 400 16.58 -12.30 49.67
CA GLY A 400 17.38 -11.20 50.16
C GLY A 400 17.16 -10.87 51.62
N TYR A 401 15.90 -10.71 52.04
CA TYR A 401 15.56 -10.43 53.44
C TYR A 401 15.91 -11.58 54.40
N ASN A 402 15.70 -12.84 53.99
CA ASN A 402 16.13 -13.99 54.77
C ASN A 402 17.65 -14.06 54.93
N ALA A 403 18.41 -13.67 53.91
CA ALA A 403 19.88 -13.59 54.03
C ALA A 403 20.33 -12.45 54.96
N LEU A 404 19.61 -11.31 54.96
CA LEU A 404 19.87 -10.20 55.89
C LEU A 404 19.55 -10.59 57.35
N ALA A 405 18.42 -11.29 57.58
CA ALA A 405 18.05 -11.81 58.89
C ALA A 405 19.12 -12.73 59.47
N LYS A 406 19.66 -13.65 58.63
CA LYS A 406 20.74 -14.56 59.05
C LYS A 406 22.05 -13.84 59.41
N LYS A 407 22.35 -12.66 58.87
CA LYS A 407 23.54 -11.88 59.14
C LYS A 407 23.36 -10.89 60.27
N ALA A 408 22.14 -10.57 60.65
CA ALA A 408 21.85 -9.59 61.71
C ALA A 408 22.18 -10.15 63.10
N LYS A 409 22.73 -9.28 63.93
CA LYS A 409 23.11 -9.64 65.33
C LYS A 409 22.11 -9.15 66.36
N LEU A 410 21.27 -8.16 66.00
CA LEU A 410 20.31 -7.56 66.92
C LEU A 410 18.94 -8.21 66.72
N PRO A 411 18.26 -8.70 67.79
CA PRO A 411 16.95 -9.33 67.69
C PRO A 411 15.89 -8.50 66.98
N LYS A 412 15.89 -7.17 67.22
CA LYS A 412 14.99 -6.22 66.54
C LYS A 412 15.21 -6.17 65.05
N SER A 413 16.44 -6.24 64.58
CA SER A 413 16.78 -6.23 63.15
C SER A 413 16.42 -7.56 62.48
N ILE A 414 16.65 -8.68 63.17
CA ILE A 414 16.26 -10.01 62.69
C ILE A 414 14.74 -10.03 62.43
N LYS A 415 13.94 -9.66 63.45
CA LYS A 415 12.51 -9.59 63.34
C LYS A 415 12.02 -8.70 62.20
N ALA A 416 12.62 -7.50 62.04
CA ALA A 416 12.23 -6.58 60.97
C ALA A 416 12.47 -7.17 59.57
N TYR A 417 13.56 -7.95 59.39
CA TYR A 417 13.84 -8.61 58.12
C TYR A 417 12.92 -9.81 57.89
N GLU A 418 12.59 -10.57 58.92
CA GLU A 418 11.63 -11.67 58.85
C GLU A 418 10.22 -11.18 58.54
N ASP A 419 9.76 -10.10 59.19
CA ASP A 419 8.47 -9.46 58.89
C ASP A 419 8.40 -8.96 57.45
N SER A 420 9.51 -8.36 56.92
CA SER A 420 9.59 -7.96 55.51
C SER A 420 9.53 -9.16 54.58
N ALA A 421 10.26 -10.24 54.87
CA ALA A 421 10.22 -11.47 54.08
C ALA A 421 8.80 -12.05 54.03
N ARG A 422 8.08 -12.04 55.15
CA ARG A 422 6.69 -12.51 55.23
C ARG A 422 5.75 -11.69 54.42
N THR A 423 5.85 -10.35 54.44
CA THR A 423 5.03 -9.48 53.61
C THR A 423 5.20 -9.78 52.12
N PHE A 424 6.45 -10.01 51.66
CA PHE A 424 6.71 -10.39 50.28
C PHE A 424 6.24 -11.81 49.96
N PHE A 425 6.24 -12.75 50.94
CA PHE A 425 5.69 -14.07 50.76
C PHE A 425 4.17 -14.04 50.53
N ASP A 426 3.43 -13.23 51.29
CA ASP A 426 2.00 -13.06 51.09
C ASP A 426 1.70 -12.43 49.73
N SER A 427 2.50 -11.46 49.31
CA SER A 427 2.41 -10.86 47.97
C SER A 427 2.70 -11.89 46.87
N ALA A 428 3.77 -12.70 47.02
CA ALA A 428 4.13 -13.75 46.06
C ALA A 428 3.02 -14.78 45.89
N LYS A 429 2.35 -15.14 46.97
CA LYS A 429 1.21 -16.07 46.95
C LYS A 429 0.03 -15.46 46.18
N ALA A 430 -0.34 -14.20 46.46
CA ALA A 430 -1.46 -13.54 45.82
C ALA A 430 -1.29 -13.42 44.30
N VAL A 431 -0.06 -13.10 43.84
CA VAL A 431 0.22 -13.02 42.38
C VAL A 431 0.32 -14.43 41.75
N ALA A 432 0.76 -15.46 42.50
CA ALA A 432 0.75 -16.84 42.04
C ALA A 432 -0.67 -17.36 41.81
N ASP A 433 -1.58 -17.12 42.76
CA ASP A 433 -3.00 -17.47 42.65
C ASP A 433 -3.64 -16.76 41.44
N SER A 434 -3.27 -15.50 41.21
CA SER A 434 -3.70 -14.73 40.03
C SER A 434 -3.15 -15.31 38.71
N ALA A 435 -1.87 -15.67 38.66
CA ALA A 435 -1.25 -16.30 37.51
C ALA A 435 -1.95 -17.63 37.14
N LEU A 436 -2.19 -18.47 38.13
CA LEU A 436 -2.90 -19.75 37.95
C LEU A 436 -4.32 -19.55 37.44
N LYS A 437 -5.07 -18.60 38.03
CA LYS A 437 -6.42 -18.25 37.58
C LYS A 437 -6.45 -17.88 36.09
N TYR A 438 -5.59 -16.96 35.68
CA TYR A 438 -5.59 -16.49 34.31
C TYR A 438 -5.03 -17.52 33.33
N ASN A 439 -4.09 -18.36 33.74
CA ASN A 439 -3.66 -19.49 32.93
C ASN A 439 -4.81 -20.46 32.64
N ASN A 440 -5.58 -20.82 33.67
CA ASN A 440 -6.74 -21.70 33.53
C ASN A 440 -7.78 -21.11 32.57
N ILE A 441 -8.02 -19.79 32.60
CA ILE A 441 -8.89 -19.10 31.67
C ILE A 441 -8.29 -19.18 30.25
N ALA A 442 -7.02 -18.87 30.07
CA ALA A 442 -6.38 -18.85 28.76
C ALA A 442 -6.43 -20.22 28.06
N GLU A 443 -6.16 -21.32 28.82
CA GLU A 443 -6.14 -22.67 28.26
C GLU A 443 -7.55 -23.25 28.04
N GLY A 444 -8.52 -22.85 28.86
CA GLY A 444 -9.88 -23.37 28.83
C GLY A 444 -10.82 -22.66 27.85
N PHE A 445 -10.37 -21.65 27.10
CA PHE A 445 -11.26 -20.90 26.19
C PHE A 445 -11.88 -21.81 25.13
N PRO A 446 -13.25 -21.93 25.09
CA PRO A 446 -13.93 -22.79 24.13
C PRO A 446 -14.14 -22.12 22.76
N VAL A 447 -13.60 -20.91 22.55
CA VAL A 447 -13.75 -20.10 21.35
C VAL A 447 -12.48 -19.29 21.08
N GLN A 448 -12.17 -19.07 19.82
CA GLN A 448 -11.11 -18.16 19.38
C GLN A 448 -11.68 -17.14 18.39
N VAL A 449 -11.58 -15.86 18.69
CA VAL A 449 -11.99 -14.77 17.81
C VAL A 449 -10.77 -14.21 17.09
N THR A 450 -10.89 -14.05 15.78
CA THR A 450 -9.84 -13.43 14.95
C THR A 450 -10.47 -12.30 14.15
N PHE A 451 -9.85 -11.12 14.18
CA PHE A 451 -10.25 -9.98 13.38
C PHE A 451 -9.30 -9.85 12.18
N ASN A 452 -9.86 -9.84 10.98
CA ASN A 452 -9.11 -9.77 9.73
C ASN A 452 -9.17 -8.37 9.11
N GLU A 453 -10.15 -7.57 9.53
CA GLU A 453 -10.45 -6.28 8.92
C GLU A 453 -10.99 -5.32 9.98
N PHE A 454 -10.42 -4.13 10.06
CA PHE A 454 -11.02 -2.97 10.70
C PHE A 454 -10.72 -1.75 9.84
N MET A 455 -11.68 -1.37 8.99
CA MET A 455 -11.57 -0.22 8.08
C MET A 455 -12.45 0.92 8.57
N THR A 456 -11.85 2.08 8.76
CA THR A 456 -12.55 3.32 9.12
C THR A 456 -12.66 4.22 7.89
N GLN A 457 -13.83 4.80 7.68
CA GLN A 457 -14.14 5.83 6.70
C GLN A 457 -14.64 7.07 7.42
N GLU A 458 -14.91 8.15 6.71
CA GLU A 458 -15.32 9.41 7.31
C GLU A 458 -16.61 9.27 8.14
N ASP A 459 -17.57 8.49 7.65
CA ASP A 459 -18.93 8.35 8.21
C ASP A 459 -19.29 6.95 8.71
N LYS A 460 -18.35 5.98 8.62
CA LYS A 460 -18.61 4.58 9.02
C LYS A 460 -17.32 3.80 9.27
N ALA A 461 -17.47 2.64 9.91
CA ALA A 461 -16.38 1.65 9.98
C ALA A 461 -16.92 0.24 9.77
N THR A 462 -16.10 -0.62 9.15
CA THR A 462 -16.40 -2.04 8.95
C THR A 462 -15.43 -2.87 9.74
N LEU A 463 -15.96 -3.84 10.51
CA LEU A 463 -15.19 -4.84 11.24
C LEU A 463 -15.53 -6.23 10.70
N GLY A 464 -14.52 -6.94 10.21
CA GLY A 464 -14.61 -8.30 9.74
C GLY A 464 -13.75 -9.26 10.54
N GLY A 465 -14.22 -10.49 10.70
CA GLY A 465 -13.51 -11.50 11.46
C GLY A 465 -14.10 -12.90 11.35
N SER A 466 -13.57 -13.79 12.19
CA SER A 466 -14.06 -15.15 12.32
C SER A 466 -14.09 -15.60 13.78
N VAL A 467 -15.03 -16.49 14.08
CA VAL A 467 -15.16 -17.17 15.36
C VAL A 467 -14.90 -18.65 15.13
N LYS A 468 -13.83 -19.18 15.71
CA LYS A 468 -13.49 -20.61 15.70
C LYS A 468 -14.07 -21.25 16.95
N ASN A 469 -14.87 -22.28 16.78
CA ASN A 469 -15.36 -23.10 17.87
C ASN A 469 -14.28 -24.12 18.29
N THR A 470 -13.74 -23.99 19.49
CA THR A 470 -12.74 -24.91 20.05
C THR A 470 -13.34 -25.88 21.09
N SER A 471 -14.68 -25.83 21.28
CA SER A 471 -15.41 -26.80 22.07
C SER A 471 -15.71 -28.08 21.29
N ASP A 472 -16.26 -29.09 21.96
CA ASP A 472 -16.64 -30.39 21.41
C ASP A 472 -18.06 -30.44 20.83
N GLN A 473 -18.83 -29.35 20.97
CA GLN A 473 -20.23 -29.25 20.50
C GLN A 473 -20.39 -28.17 19.49
N THR A 474 -21.38 -28.31 18.57
CA THR A 474 -21.79 -27.25 17.65
C THR A 474 -22.37 -26.08 18.43
N GLN A 475 -21.88 -24.86 18.14
CA GLN A 475 -22.26 -23.62 18.82
C GLN A 475 -22.74 -22.56 17.83
N THR A 476 -23.59 -21.67 18.31
CA THR A 476 -23.94 -20.41 17.62
C THR A 476 -23.52 -19.24 18.50
N TYR A 477 -22.81 -18.29 17.91
CA TYR A 477 -22.25 -17.16 18.63
C TYR A 477 -22.96 -15.87 18.23
N THR A 478 -23.21 -14.99 19.20
CA THR A 478 -23.71 -13.64 18.97
C THR A 478 -22.58 -12.65 19.22
N VAL A 479 -22.03 -12.11 18.14
CA VAL A 479 -20.96 -11.09 18.19
C VAL A 479 -21.59 -9.72 18.25
N LYS A 480 -21.68 -9.14 19.44
CA LYS A 480 -22.18 -7.78 19.67
C LYS A 480 -21.00 -6.81 19.75
N VAL A 481 -20.89 -5.91 18.79
CA VAL A 481 -19.78 -4.96 18.61
C VAL A 481 -20.23 -3.55 18.92
N ASP A 482 -19.48 -2.86 19.74
CA ASP A 482 -19.56 -1.41 19.91
C ASP A 482 -18.40 -0.75 19.14
N PHE A 483 -18.74 0.15 18.23
CA PHE A 483 -17.77 1.03 17.56
C PHE A 483 -17.55 2.27 18.42
N LEU A 484 -16.28 2.58 18.69
CA LEU A 484 -15.86 3.59 19.66
C LEU A 484 -15.13 4.75 18.99
N ASP A 485 -15.23 5.95 19.57
CA ASP A 485 -14.28 7.01 19.28
C ASP A 485 -12.94 6.78 20.02
N ALA A 486 -11.96 7.66 19.81
CA ALA A 486 -10.64 7.54 20.44
C ALA A 486 -10.67 7.68 21.97
N SER A 487 -11.75 8.25 22.55
CA SER A 487 -11.96 8.37 23.99
C SER A 487 -12.64 7.14 24.62
N GLY A 488 -13.10 6.18 23.79
CA GLY A 488 -13.81 4.98 24.22
C GLY A 488 -15.33 5.15 24.32
N LYS A 489 -15.88 6.28 23.89
CA LYS A 489 -17.32 6.50 23.83
C LYS A 489 -17.90 5.72 22.64
N THR A 490 -18.99 4.98 22.89
CA THR A 490 -19.70 4.24 21.86
C THR A 490 -20.42 5.22 20.91
N ILE A 491 -20.11 5.09 19.61
CA ILE A 491 -20.75 5.83 18.51
C ILE A 491 -21.90 5.00 17.94
N ASN A 492 -21.66 3.69 17.73
CA ASN A 492 -22.62 2.78 17.11
C ASN A 492 -22.46 1.38 17.70
N SER A 493 -23.53 0.59 17.70
CA SER A 493 -23.50 -0.82 18.10
C SER A 493 -24.14 -1.68 17.04
N GLN A 494 -23.51 -2.80 16.73
CA GLN A 494 -23.96 -3.77 15.75
C GLN A 494 -23.91 -5.19 16.31
N THR A 495 -24.68 -6.08 15.73
CA THR A 495 -24.73 -7.48 16.16
C THR A 495 -24.68 -8.39 14.93
N ALA A 496 -23.84 -9.42 14.98
CA ALA A 496 -23.81 -10.49 13.98
C ALA A 496 -24.03 -11.83 14.66
N THR A 497 -24.78 -12.72 14.02
CA THR A 497 -24.91 -14.13 14.42
C THR A 497 -23.97 -14.97 13.59
N VAL A 498 -23.16 -15.80 14.24
CA VAL A 498 -22.19 -16.69 13.60
C VAL A 498 -22.53 -18.12 13.95
N GLY A 499 -22.97 -18.87 12.98
CA GLY A 499 -23.25 -20.29 13.22
C GLY A 499 -24.53 -20.80 12.54
N PRO A 500 -24.81 -22.10 12.72
CA PRO A 500 -24.11 -23.04 13.61
C PRO A 500 -22.67 -23.33 13.17
N VAL A 501 -21.72 -23.33 14.13
CA VAL A 501 -20.30 -23.63 13.91
C VAL A 501 -19.97 -24.95 14.59
N SER A 502 -19.63 -25.96 13.81
CA SER A 502 -19.27 -27.28 14.34
C SER A 502 -17.95 -27.25 15.11
N ALA A 503 -17.71 -28.23 15.95
CA ALA A 503 -16.46 -28.40 16.69
C ALA A 503 -15.24 -28.29 15.78
N GLY A 504 -14.27 -27.48 16.15
CA GLY A 504 -13.04 -27.23 15.39
C GLY A 504 -13.18 -26.33 14.15
N GLN A 505 -14.40 -25.97 13.73
CA GLN A 505 -14.67 -25.16 12.55
C GLN A 505 -14.73 -23.66 12.88
N SER A 506 -14.73 -22.82 11.84
CA SER A 506 -14.82 -21.36 11.96
C SER A 506 -15.98 -20.80 11.16
N GLY A 507 -16.73 -19.87 11.74
CA GLY A 507 -17.71 -19.03 11.07
C GLY A 507 -17.19 -17.62 10.89
N ARG A 508 -17.54 -16.97 9.78
CA ARG A 508 -17.16 -15.57 9.49
C ARG A 508 -18.26 -14.61 9.88
N PHE A 509 -17.87 -13.37 10.18
CA PHE A 509 -18.80 -12.26 10.36
C PHE A 509 -18.22 -10.98 9.79
N SER A 510 -19.11 -10.05 9.45
CA SER A 510 -18.78 -8.66 9.13
C SER A 510 -19.92 -7.77 9.60
N VAL A 511 -19.57 -6.65 10.23
CA VAL A 511 -20.52 -5.65 10.71
C VAL A 511 -20.04 -4.27 10.31
N THR A 512 -20.99 -3.38 9.98
CA THR A 512 -20.68 -1.99 9.62
C THR A 512 -21.44 -1.06 10.55
N GLY A 513 -20.72 -0.24 11.30
CA GLY A 513 -21.27 0.81 12.15
C GLY A 513 -21.21 2.17 11.45
N ALA A 514 -22.33 2.89 11.41
CA ALA A 514 -22.40 4.26 10.92
C ALA A 514 -22.05 5.26 12.02
N GLY A 515 -21.35 6.32 11.65
CA GLY A 515 -20.97 7.44 12.52
C GLY A 515 -19.56 7.95 12.25
N ALA A 516 -19.40 9.26 12.32
CA ALA A 516 -18.11 9.90 12.15
C ALA A 516 -17.23 9.73 13.39
N GLY A 517 -15.90 9.66 13.19
CA GLY A 517 -14.93 9.62 14.28
C GLY A 517 -14.75 8.25 14.92
N ILE A 518 -15.25 7.17 14.32
CA ILE A 518 -14.95 5.80 14.78
C ILE A 518 -13.45 5.54 14.68
N ALA A 519 -12.82 5.15 15.80
CA ALA A 519 -11.38 4.98 15.90
C ALA A 519 -10.97 3.64 16.56
N ALA A 520 -11.92 2.95 17.19
CA ALA A 520 -11.69 1.66 17.87
C ALA A 520 -12.99 0.84 17.91
N PHE A 521 -12.90 -0.37 18.39
CA PHE A 521 -14.05 -1.21 18.69
C PHE A 521 -13.82 -2.02 19.96
N ARG A 522 -14.91 -2.48 20.57
CA ARG A 522 -14.93 -3.56 21.55
C ARG A 522 -16.10 -4.48 21.23
N TYR A 523 -16.08 -5.69 21.77
CA TYR A 523 -17.22 -6.59 21.66
C TYR A 523 -17.57 -7.24 23.00
N ALA A 524 -18.82 -7.69 23.12
CA ALA A 524 -19.27 -8.38 24.31
C ALA A 524 -18.65 -9.79 24.41
N PRO A 525 -18.35 -10.30 25.63
CA PRO A 525 -17.86 -11.65 25.79
C PRO A 525 -18.76 -12.68 25.11
N LEU A 526 -18.19 -13.62 24.36
CA LEU A 526 -18.91 -14.72 23.71
C LEU A 526 -19.16 -15.90 24.66
N VAL A 527 -18.44 -15.94 25.78
CA VAL A 527 -18.54 -16.97 26.81
C VAL A 527 -18.46 -16.33 28.19
N ASP A 528 -19.15 -16.92 29.15
CA ASP A 528 -19.00 -16.52 30.55
C ASP A 528 -17.70 -17.12 31.12
N LEU A 529 -16.79 -16.25 31.57
CA LEU A 529 -15.50 -16.63 32.13
C LEU A 529 -15.64 -17.59 33.35
N ALA A 530 -16.75 -17.49 34.09
CA ALA A 530 -17.01 -18.35 35.21
C ALA A 530 -17.28 -19.82 34.81
N THR A 531 -17.66 -20.05 33.56
CA THR A 531 -17.92 -21.39 33.02
C THR A 531 -16.68 -22.06 32.42
N ILE A 532 -15.58 -21.34 32.28
CA ILE A 532 -14.34 -21.86 31.69
C ILE A 532 -13.68 -22.83 32.71
N LYS A 533 -13.53 -24.08 32.29
CA LYS A 533 -12.81 -25.10 33.04
C LYS A 533 -11.38 -25.25 32.50
N PRO A 534 -10.38 -25.47 33.37
CA PRO A 534 -9.05 -25.86 32.93
C PRO A 534 -9.13 -27.08 32.02
N LYS A 535 -8.34 -27.10 30.94
CA LYS A 535 -8.14 -28.34 30.18
C LYS A 535 -7.41 -29.34 31.08
N SER A 536 -7.99 -30.52 31.25
CA SER A 536 -7.42 -31.65 31.99
C SER A 536 -6.15 -32.19 31.35
#